data_403c7d7d10acbe5b72f36788f04d6cbc
#
_entry.id   403c7d7d10acbe5b72f36788f04d6cbc
#
_cell.length_a   1.000
_cell.length_b   1.000
_cell.length_c   1.000
_cell.angle_alpha   90.00
_cell.angle_beta   90.00
_cell.angle_gamma   90.00
#
_symmetry.space_group_name_H-M   'P 1'
#
loop_
_entity.id
_entity.type
_entity.pdbx_description
1 polymer ?
#
loop_
_entity_poly.entity_id
_entity_poly.type
_entity_poly.pdbx_seq_one_letter_code
_entity_poly.pdbx_strand_id
1 'polypeptide(L)'
;MSKKKTNPNKIRIAENSFDSQKIIADLVGKMVLRAWLLVLGALADFAETTPKSIEALWTEVNAFADIIHDSNHVSKSIKHLKKITGVSIPYEQLSTKQIKTKGDLDKFTRHANERALYIALATISGAIAEKTLLCEENSSLVFRKAFALNDEVIENRISLLDIQNMLEDEYSVCMYQVNGLMKLRIKPAI
;
A
#
# COMPACT_ATOMS: atom_id res chain seq x y z
N MET A 1 13.01 23.14 -47.55
CA MET A 1 12.95 22.41 -46.27
C MET A 1 11.77 22.92 -45.45
N SER A 2 10.68 22.13 -45.40
CA SER A 2 9.45 22.50 -44.66
C SER A 2 9.64 22.21 -43.17
N LYS A 3 9.64 23.24 -42.31
CA LYS A 3 9.63 23.09 -40.88
C LYS A 3 8.28 22.52 -40.43
N LYS A 4 8.25 21.25 -40.02
CA LYS A 4 7.06 20.65 -39.36
C LYS A 4 6.72 21.49 -38.11
N LYS A 5 5.62 22.25 -38.20
CA LYS A 5 5.03 22.90 -37.01
C LYS A 5 4.56 21.81 -36.04
N THR A 6 5.27 21.60 -34.98
CA THR A 6 4.82 20.75 -33.87
C THR A 6 3.55 21.37 -33.26
N ASN A 7 2.48 20.60 -33.22
CA ASN A 7 1.20 21.05 -32.65
C ASN A 7 1.37 21.27 -31.15
N PRO A 8 1.26 22.52 -30.62
CA PRO A 8 1.47 22.81 -29.21
C PRO A 8 0.52 22.06 -28.29
N ASN A 9 -0.67 21.69 -28.78
CA ASN A 9 -1.62 20.89 -28.00
C ASN A 9 -1.15 19.44 -27.76
N LYS A 10 -0.36 18.84 -28.68
CA LYS A 10 0.22 17.51 -28.47
C LYS A 10 1.30 17.51 -27.39
N ILE A 11 2.09 18.56 -27.29
CA ILE A 11 3.13 18.71 -26.26
C ILE A 11 2.45 18.85 -24.89
N ARG A 12 1.41 19.69 -24.79
CA ARG A 12 0.67 19.90 -23.54
C ARG A 12 -0.06 18.64 -23.03
N ILE A 13 -0.59 17.82 -23.93
CA ILE A 13 -1.20 16.53 -23.59
C ILE A 13 -0.13 15.53 -23.07
N ALA A 14 1.06 15.52 -23.66
CA ALA A 14 2.17 14.66 -23.23
C ALA A 14 2.72 15.08 -21.87
N GLU A 15 2.89 16.38 -21.62
CA GLU A 15 3.30 16.91 -20.31
C GLU A 15 2.26 16.59 -19.23
N ASN A 16 0.98 16.82 -19.48
CA ASN A 16 -0.10 16.47 -18.55
C ASN A 16 -0.17 14.95 -18.26
N SER A 17 0.18 14.09 -19.22
CA SER A 17 0.20 12.65 -19.02
C SER A 17 1.37 12.21 -18.15
N PHE A 18 2.54 12.84 -18.29
CA PHE A 18 3.71 12.57 -17.48
C PHE A 18 3.51 13.01 -16.03
N ASP A 19 2.98 14.22 -15.81
CA ASP A 19 2.63 14.73 -14.49
C ASP A 19 1.58 13.83 -13.81
N SER A 20 0.58 13.38 -14.54
CA SER A 20 -0.43 12.45 -14.02
C SER A 20 0.18 11.11 -13.60
N GLN A 21 1.12 10.55 -14.36
CA GLN A 21 1.81 9.31 -14.02
C GLN A 21 2.67 9.46 -12.76
N LYS A 22 3.37 10.60 -12.62
CA LYS A 22 4.15 10.91 -11.43
C LYS A 22 3.28 11.04 -10.19
N ILE A 23 2.14 11.72 -10.29
CA ILE A 23 1.16 11.85 -9.20
C ILE A 23 0.61 10.49 -8.79
N ILE A 24 0.26 9.63 -9.76
CA ILE A 24 -0.23 8.28 -9.49
C ILE A 24 0.85 7.43 -8.81
N ALA A 25 2.10 7.48 -9.29
CA ALA A 25 3.20 6.74 -8.69
C ALA A 25 3.47 7.16 -7.24
N ASP A 26 3.43 8.47 -6.97
CA ASP A 26 3.61 9.02 -5.61
C ASP A 26 2.47 8.60 -4.67
N LEU A 27 1.24 8.62 -5.17
CA LEU A 27 0.05 8.17 -4.45
C LEU A 27 0.12 6.68 -4.12
N VAL A 28 0.49 5.85 -5.08
CA VAL A 28 0.64 4.40 -4.89
C VAL A 28 1.75 4.13 -3.87
N GLY A 29 2.90 4.82 -3.96
CA GLY A 29 3.98 4.69 -3.00
C GLY A 29 3.54 5.02 -1.56
N LYS A 30 2.76 6.10 -1.37
CA LYS A 30 2.20 6.45 -0.06
C LYS A 30 1.24 5.39 0.49
N MET A 31 0.41 4.79 -0.37
CA MET A 31 -0.53 3.75 0.06
C MET A 31 0.16 2.42 0.36
N VAL A 32 1.23 2.08 -0.35
CA VAL A 32 2.08 0.92 -0.04
C VAL A 32 2.78 1.11 1.30
N LEU A 33 3.36 2.30 1.57
CA LEU A 33 3.92 2.62 2.89
C LEU A 33 2.87 2.47 3.99
N ARG A 34 1.70 3.06 3.79
CA ARG A 34 0.60 2.96 4.76
C ARG A 34 0.22 1.51 5.01
N ALA A 35 0.06 0.69 3.97
CA ALA A 35 -0.26 -0.73 4.10
C ALA A 35 0.78 -1.48 4.94
N TRP A 36 2.06 -1.24 4.68
CA TRP A 36 3.13 -1.87 5.45
C TRP A 36 3.13 -1.44 6.92
N LEU A 37 3.01 -0.14 7.21
CA LEU A 37 2.95 0.34 8.59
C LEU A 37 1.77 -0.29 9.35
N LEU A 38 0.60 -0.41 8.72
CA LEU A 38 -0.56 -1.05 9.31
C LEU A 38 -0.33 -2.55 9.57
N VAL A 39 0.26 -3.28 8.62
CA VAL A 39 0.56 -4.72 8.78
C VAL A 39 1.62 -4.95 9.85
N LEU A 40 2.71 -4.18 9.84
CA LEU A 40 3.76 -4.30 10.84
C LEU A 40 3.29 -3.85 12.23
N GLY A 41 2.50 -2.78 12.32
CA GLY A 41 1.86 -2.35 13.56
C GLY A 41 0.91 -3.41 14.12
N ALA A 42 0.17 -4.10 13.24
CA ALA A 42 -0.67 -5.21 13.65
C ALA A 42 0.14 -6.43 14.12
N LEU A 43 1.29 -6.72 13.49
CA LEU A 43 2.20 -7.79 13.88
C LEU A 43 2.89 -7.52 15.22
N ALA A 44 3.15 -6.28 15.56
CA ALA A 44 3.82 -5.89 16.80
C ALA A 44 3.11 -6.40 18.07
N ASP A 45 1.81 -6.64 18.00
CA ASP A 45 1.04 -7.19 19.13
C ASP A 45 1.20 -8.70 19.32
N PHE A 46 1.88 -9.39 18.43
CA PHE A 46 2.11 -10.82 18.59
C PHE A 46 3.40 -11.05 19.36
N ALA A 47 3.32 -11.82 20.46
CA ALA A 47 4.43 -12.06 21.37
C ALA A 47 5.69 -12.67 20.72
N GLU A 48 5.54 -13.32 19.57
CA GLU A 48 6.64 -13.95 18.82
C GLU A 48 7.29 -13.00 17.80
N THR A 49 6.79 -11.76 17.67
CA THR A 49 7.32 -10.80 16.69
C THR A 49 8.68 -10.29 17.15
N THR A 50 9.67 -10.42 16.31
CA THR A 50 11.04 -9.95 16.51
C THR A 50 11.50 -9.10 15.32
N PRO A 51 12.51 -8.24 15.47
CA PRO A 51 13.09 -7.50 14.34
C PRO A 51 13.47 -8.40 13.16
N LYS A 52 14.03 -9.58 13.45
CA LYS A 52 14.42 -10.57 12.42
C LYS A 52 13.22 -11.17 11.69
N SER A 53 12.12 -11.46 12.41
CA SER A 53 10.90 -11.98 11.77
C SER A 53 10.25 -10.93 10.89
N ILE A 54 10.28 -9.65 11.28
CA ILE A 54 9.82 -8.53 10.46
C ILE A 54 10.67 -8.39 9.20
N GLU A 55 12.00 -8.46 9.32
CA GLU A 55 12.92 -8.39 8.16
C GLU A 55 12.73 -9.54 7.19
N ALA A 56 12.57 -10.76 7.70
CA ALA A 56 12.30 -11.93 6.89
C ALA A 56 10.97 -11.80 6.14
N LEU A 57 9.90 -11.41 6.83
CA LEU A 57 8.59 -11.15 6.23
C LEU A 57 8.69 -10.08 5.12
N TRP A 58 9.35 -8.97 5.42
CA TRP A 58 9.57 -7.89 4.47
C TRP A 58 10.29 -8.37 3.21
N THR A 59 11.39 -9.11 3.39
CA THR A 59 12.22 -9.59 2.29
C THR A 59 11.46 -10.55 1.39
N GLU A 60 10.76 -11.53 1.97
CA GLU A 60 10.00 -12.54 1.23
C GLU A 60 8.81 -11.93 0.47
N VAL A 61 8.08 -11.02 1.11
CA VAL A 61 6.92 -10.35 0.48
C VAL A 61 7.37 -9.46 -0.66
N ASN A 62 8.48 -8.70 -0.52
CA ASN A 62 8.95 -7.84 -1.61
C ASN A 62 9.54 -8.65 -2.76
N ALA A 63 10.28 -9.74 -2.48
CA ALA A 63 10.73 -10.65 -3.52
C ALA A 63 9.56 -11.24 -4.33
N PHE A 64 8.43 -11.51 -3.67
CA PHE A 64 7.22 -11.96 -4.33
C PHE A 64 6.54 -10.85 -5.11
N ALA A 65 6.49 -9.63 -4.58
CA ALA A 65 5.89 -8.48 -5.24
C ALA A 65 6.59 -8.12 -6.57
N ASP A 66 7.91 -8.32 -6.66
CA ASP A 66 8.68 -8.12 -7.90
C ASP A 66 8.31 -9.13 -9.00
N ILE A 67 7.78 -10.29 -8.62
CA ILE A 67 7.35 -11.35 -9.55
C ILE A 67 5.90 -11.13 -10.02
N ILE A 68 5.08 -10.42 -9.21
CA ILE A 68 3.65 -10.22 -9.51
C ILE A 68 3.46 -9.04 -10.46
N HIS A 69 3.65 -9.27 -11.75
CA HIS A 69 3.17 -8.37 -12.81
C HIS A 69 1.83 -8.85 -13.42
N ASP A 70 1.24 -9.93 -12.91
CA ASP A 70 0.05 -10.55 -13.49
C ASP A 70 -1.23 -10.16 -12.72
N SER A 71 -2.23 -9.67 -13.45
CA SER A 71 -3.56 -9.33 -12.96
C SER A 71 -4.27 -10.51 -12.25
N ASN A 72 -3.94 -11.74 -12.61
CA ASN A 72 -4.48 -12.95 -11.97
C ASN A 72 -4.03 -13.08 -10.51
N HIS A 73 -2.76 -12.77 -10.20
CA HIS A 73 -2.26 -12.82 -8.83
C HIS A 73 -2.92 -11.76 -7.95
N VAL A 74 -3.07 -10.54 -8.46
CA VAL A 74 -3.79 -9.46 -7.74
C VAL A 74 -5.23 -9.90 -7.44
N SER A 75 -5.92 -10.51 -8.41
CA SER A 75 -7.29 -11.00 -8.22
C SER A 75 -7.38 -12.12 -7.19
N LYS A 76 -6.42 -13.05 -7.16
CA LYS A 76 -6.32 -14.12 -6.15
C LYS A 76 -6.06 -13.52 -4.76
N SER A 77 -5.12 -12.58 -4.65
CA SER A 77 -4.78 -11.90 -3.40
C SER A 77 -5.97 -11.13 -2.82
N ILE A 78 -6.75 -10.45 -3.67
CA ILE A 78 -7.99 -9.78 -3.27
C ILE A 78 -9.03 -10.78 -2.73
N LYS A 79 -9.21 -11.93 -3.40
CA LYS A 79 -10.12 -12.98 -2.94
C LYS A 79 -9.66 -13.59 -1.61
N HIS A 80 -8.34 -13.77 -1.45
CA HIS A 80 -7.75 -14.28 -0.22
C HIS A 80 -7.99 -13.30 0.93
N LEU A 81 -7.64 -12.02 0.77
CA LEU A 81 -7.86 -11.00 1.80
C LEU A 81 -9.34 -10.92 2.22
N LYS A 82 -10.26 -10.94 1.24
CA LYS A 82 -11.69 -10.99 1.51
C LYS A 82 -12.09 -12.22 2.32
N LYS A 83 -11.54 -13.40 1.99
CA LYS A 83 -11.82 -14.65 2.71
C LYS A 83 -11.43 -14.54 4.19
N ILE A 84 -10.23 -14.05 4.49
CA ILE A 84 -9.69 -14.03 5.85
C ILE A 84 -10.21 -12.88 6.72
N THR A 85 -10.63 -11.74 6.11
CA THR A 85 -11.08 -10.55 6.85
C THR A 85 -12.58 -10.31 6.78
N GLY A 86 -13.25 -10.78 5.73
CA GLY A 86 -14.63 -10.40 5.40
C GLY A 86 -14.75 -9.04 4.69
N VAL A 87 -13.67 -8.26 4.61
CA VAL A 87 -13.67 -6.92 3.99
C VAL A 87 -13.65 -7.02 2.47
N SER A 88 -14.43 -6.21 1.81
CA SER A 88 -14.50 -6.10 0.34
C SER A 88 -14.17 -4.68 -0.11
N ILE A 89 -13.48 -4.55 -1.24
CA ILE A 89 -13.34 -3.25 -1.90
C ILE A 89 -14.72 -2.82 -2.42
N PRO A 90 -15.14 -1.56 -2.19
CA PRO A 90 -16.26 -0.99 -2.93
C PRO A 90 -15.90 -0.97 -4.42
N TYR A 91 -16.66 -1.70 -5.23
CA TYR A 91 -16.41 -1.84 -6.68
C TYR A 91 -17.13 -0.71 -7.43
N GLU A 92 -16.78 0.55 -7.16
CA GLU A 92 -17.19 1.63 -8.04
C GLU A 92 -16.09 1.86 -9.09
N GLN A 93 -16.46 1.75 -10.36
CA GLN A 93 -15.59 2.17 -11.45
C GLN A 93 -15.43 3.69 -11.39
N LEU A 94 -14.29 4.12 -10.84
CA LEU A 94 -13.93 5.53 -10.82
C LEU A 94 -13.71 6.01 -12.25
N SER A 95 -14.65 6.80 -12.77
CA SER A 95 -14.54 7.43 -14.09
C SER A 95 -14.09 8.88 -13.93
N THR A 96 -12.92 9.21 -14.46
CA THR A 96 -12.44 10.59 -14.52
C THR A 96 -13.35 11.52 -15.32
N LYS A 97 -14.20 10.98 -16.18
CA LYS A 97 -15.20 11.75 -16.95
C LYS A 97 -16.29 12.39 -16.10
N GLN A 98 -16.46 11.95 -14.85
CA GLN A 98 -17.47 12.45 -13.92
C GLN A 98 -16.94 13.59 -13.03
N ILE A 99 -15.63 13.87 -13.05
CA ILE A 99 -15.03 14.93 -12.24
C ILE A 99 -15.34 16.28 -12.89
N LYS A 100 -16.27 17.03 -12.32
CA LYS A 100 -16.67 18.37 -12.79
C LYS A 100 -16.42 19.44 -11.75
N THR A 101 -16.36 19.10 -10.49
CA THR A 101 -16.17 20.01 -9.36
C THR A 101 -15.00 19.60 -8.50
N LYS A 102 -14.53 20.50 -7.63
CA LYS A 102 -13.52 20.19 -6.60
C LYS A 102 -14.01 19.07 -5.68
N GLY A 103 -15.29 19.08 -5.30
CA GLY A 103 -15.87 18.03 -4.46
C GLY A 103 -15.88 16.65 -5.13
N ASP A 104 -16.06 16.59 -6.46
CA ASP A 104 -15.94 15.34 -7.22
C ASP A 104 -14.48 14.84 -7.24
N LEU A 105 -13.52 15.75 -7.38
CA LEU A 105 -12.10 15.44 -7.33
C LEU A 105 -11.69 14.88 -5.94
N ASP A 106 -12.17 15.50 -4.87
CA ASP A 106 -11.87 15.06 -3.49
C ASP A 106 -12.46 13.67 -3.23
N LYS A 107 -13.69 13.39 -3.68
CA LYS A 107 -14.30 12.06 -3.61
C LYS A 107 -13.50 11.04 -4.44
N PHE A 108 -13.18 11.38 -5.68
CA PHE A 108 -12.37 10.52 -6.55
C PHE A 108 -11.04 10.17 -5.91
N THR A 109 -10.32 11.17 -5.37
CA THR A 109 -9.02 10.97 -4.71
C THR A 109 -9.15 10.07 -3.49
N ARG A 110 -10.20 10.25 -2.67
CA ARG A 110 -10.47 9.39 -1.51
C ARG A 110 -10.66 7.94 -1.93
N HIS A 111 -11.55 7.67 -2.87
CA HIS A 111 -11.79 6.31 -3.37
C HIS A 111 -10.57 5.68 -4.03
N ALA A 112 -9.77 6.49 -4.77
CA ALA A 112 -8.53 6.02 -5.36
C ALA A 112 -7.51 5.60 -4.28
N ASN A 113 -7.39 6.36 -3.20
CA ASN A 113 -6.55 6.05 -2.05
C ASN A 113 -7.01 4.78 -1.33
N GLU A 114 -8.29 4.67 -1.03
CA GLU A 114 -8.88 3.49 -0.37
C GLU A 114 -8.63 2.23 -1.21
N ARG A 115 -8.85 2.32 -2.52
CA ARG A 115 -8.60 1.20 -3.43
C ARG A 115 -7.12 0.83 -3.50
N ALA A 116 -6.22 1.81 -3.61
CA ALA A 116 -4.79 1.57 -3.66
C ALA A 116 -4.28 0.93 -2.36
N LEU A 117 -4.73 1.41 -1.20
CA LEU A 117 -4.43 0.82 0.10
C LEU A 117 -4.91 -0.63 0.18
N TYR A 118 -6.16 -0.90 -0.22
CA TYR A 118 -6.71 -2.24 -0.18
C TYR A 118 -5.94 -3.21 -1.10
N ILE A 119 -5.57 -2.78 -2.31
CA ILE A 119 -4.77 -3.60 -3.24
C ILE A 119 -3.40 -3.89 -2.62
N ALA A 120 -2.76 -2.91 -1.98
CA ALA A 120 -1.49 -3.11 -1.30
C ALA A 120 -1.62 -4.13 -0.15
N LEU A 121 -2.63 -4.00 0.70
CA LEU A 121 -2.92 -4.99 1.76
C LEU A 121 -3.21 -6.38 1.18
N ALA A 122 -3.97 -6.46 0.09
CA ALA A 122 -4.26 -7.73 -0.57
C ALA A 122 -2.99 -8.37 -1.13
N THR A 123 -2.11 -7.59 -1.76
CA THR A 123 -0.84 -8.10 -2.29
C THR A 123 0.05 -8.65 -1.19
N ILE A 124 0.19 -7.92 -0.07
CA ILE A 124 0.95 -8.40 1.11
C ILE A 124 0.32 -9.69 1.66
N SER A 125 -1.01 -9.74 1.81
CA SER A 125 -1.74 -10.91 2.29
C SER A 125 -1.56 -12.12 1.37
N GLY A 126 -1.63 -11.93 0.06
CA GLY A 126 -1.42 -12.97 -0.94
C GLY A 126 0.00 -13.54 -0.90
N ALA A 127 1.00 -12.67 -0.76
CA ALA A 127 2.40 -13.08 -0.63
C ALA A 127 2.65 -13.88 0.66
N ILE A 128 2.11 -13.43 1.79
CA ILE A 128 2.18 -14.14 3.08
C ILE A 128 1.58 -15.54 2.96
N ALA A 129 0.42 -15.67 2.32
CA ALA A 129 -0.25 -16.94 2.13
C ALA A 129 0.51 -17.87 1.19
N GLU A 130 1.01 -17.38 0.06
CA GLU A 130 1.75 -18.18 -0.93
C GLU A 130 3.09 -18.68 -0.38
N LYS A 131 3.75 -17.85 0.41
CA LYS A 131 5.02 -18.19 1.07
C LYS A 131 4.84 -18.92 2.41
N THR A 132 3.60 -19.13 2.85
CA THR A 132 3.27 -19.78 4.14
C THR A 132 4.00 -19.13 5.34
N LEU A 133 4.18 -17.80 5.28
CA LEU A 133 4.91 -17.06 6.32
C LEU A 133 4.13 -16.96 7.64
N LEU A 134 2.80 -17.01 7.57
CA LEU A 134 1.90 -17.08 8.71
C LEU A 134 0.83 -18.14 8.43
N CYS A 135 0.35 -18.82 9.47
CA CYS A 135 -0.85 -19.65 9.34
C CYS A 135 -2.08 -18.78 9.03
N GLU A 136 -3.14 -19.39 8.48
CA GLU A 136 -4.35 -18.66 8.04
C GLU A 136 -5.02 -17.90 9.20
N GLU A 137 -5.02 -18.48 10.40
CA GLU A 137 -5.57 -17.87 11.60
C GLU A 137 -4.82 -16.59 11.99
N ASN A 138 -3.48 -16.65 12.09
CA ASN A 138 -2.63 -15.49 12.39
C ASN A 138 -2.74 -14.43 11.29
N SER A 139 -2.75 -14.83 10.01
CA SER A 139 -2.99 -13.92 8.91
C SER A 139 -4.32 -13.19 9.05
N SER A 140 -5.39 -13.90 9.39
CA SER A 140 -6.72 -13.31 9.62
C SER A 140 -6.67 -12.26 10.74
N LEU A 141 -6.05 -12.58 11.85
CA LEU A 141 -5.91 -11.66 12.99
C LEU A 141 -5.11 -10.41 12.62
N VAL A 142 -3.95 -10.58 11.97
CA VAL A 142 -3.09 -9.47 11.54
C VAL A 142 -3.84 -8.53 10.59
N PHE A 143 -4.49 -9.06 9.55
CA PHE A 143 -5.16 -8.19 8.59
C PHE A 143 -6.43 -7.53 9.14
N ARG A 144 -7.19 -8.19 9.99
CA ARG A 144 -8.32 -7.56 10.69
C ARG A 144 -7.84 -6.42 11.58
N LYS A 145 -6.74 -6.62 12.31
CA LYS A 145 -6.13 -5.56 13.12
C LYS A 145 -5.58 -4.43 12.26
N ALA A 146 -4.93 -4.73 11.13
CA ALA A 146 -4.46 -3.70 10.20
C ALA A 146 -5.61 -2.83 9.68
N PHE A 147 -6.80 -3.39 9.41
CA PHE A 147 -7.98 -2.61 9.08
C PHE A 147 -8.47 -1.77 10.27
N ALA A 148 -8.51 -2.33 11.47
CA ALA A 148 -8.89 -1.57 12.67
C ALA A 148 -7.94 -0.39 12.93
N LEU A 149 -6.63 -0.59 12.81
CA LEU A 149 -5.63 0.48 12.89
C LEU A 149 -5.84 1.54 11.79
N ASN A 150 -6.22 1.11 10.59
CA ASN A 150 -6.54 2.05 9.51
C ASN A 150 -7.75 2.93 9.85
N ASP A 151 -8.77 2.37 10.47
CA ASP A 151 -9.95 3.13 10.91
C ASP A 151 -9.57 4.13 12.01
N GLU A 152 -8.71 3.76 12.95
CA GLU A 152 -8.19 4.67 13.98
C GLU A 152 -7.36 5.82 13.37
N VAL A 153 -6.59 5.55 12.30
CA VAL A 153 -5.87 6.60 11.56
C VAL A 153 -6.83 7.52 10.83
N ILE A 154 -7.90 7.00 10.21
CA ILE A 154 -8.92 7.80 9.53
C ILE A 154 -9.67 8.70 10.51
N GLU A 155 -9.96 8.19 11.70
CA GLU A 155 -10.65 8.92 12.78
C GLU A 155 -9.73 9.86 13.57
N ASN A 156 -8.44 9.96 13.18
CA ASN A 156 -7.40 10.76 13.84
C ASN A 156 -7.18 10.40 15.33
N ARG A 157 -7.43 9.15 15.73
CA ARG A 157 -7.12 8.64 17.08
C ARG A 157 -5.65 8.33 17.23
N ILE A 158 -5.03 7.83 16.15
CA ILE A 158 -3.59 7.62 16.03
C ILE A 158 -3.11 8.17 14.68
N SER A 159 -1.81 8.38 14.53
CA SER A 159 -1.20 8.73 13.25
C SER A 159 -0.33 7.59 12.73
N LEU A 160 -0.02 7.61 11.42
CA LEU A 160 0.96 6.67 10.86
C LEU A 160 2.36 6.89 11.45
N LEU A 161 2.66 8.11 11.90
CA LEU A 161 3.90 8.42 12.59
C LEU A 161 3.98 7.75 13.96
N ASP A 162 2.87 7.67 14.69
CA ASP A 162 2.83 6.97 15.99
C ASP A 162 3.12 5.48 15.81
N ILE A 163 2.55 4.85 14.77
CA ILE A 163 2.84 3.45 14.42
C ILE A 163 4.32 3.29 14.05
N GLN A 164 4.87 4.22 13.26
CA GLN A 164 6.28 4.17 12.87
C GLN A 164 7.21 4.35 14.07
N ASN A 165 6.91 5.29 14.97
CA ASN A 165 7.69 5.51 16.18
C ASN A 165 7.66 4.28 17.10
N MET A 166 6.50 3.66 17.29
CA MET A 166 6.36 2.42 18.04
C MET A 166 7.23 1.30 17.45
N LEU A 167 7.18 1.09 16.12
CA LEU A 167 8.02 0.09 15.45
C LEU A 167 9.52 0.40 15.59
N GLU A 168 9.90 1.69 15.60
CA GLU A 168 11.28 2.12 15.75
C GLU A 168 11.77 1.95 17.20
N ASP A 169 10.96 2.28 18.18
CA ASP A 169 11.30 2.24 19.60
C ASP A 169 11.30 0.80 20.15
N GLU A 170 10.30 0.00 19.80
CA GLU A 170 10.14 -1.34 20.37
C GLU A 170 10.86 -2.44 19.56
N TYR A 171 10.92 -2.28 18.23
CA TYR A 171 11.48 -3.30 17.31
C TYR A 171 12.73 -2.84 16.58
N SER A 172 13.18 -1.60 16.79
CA SER A 172 14.31 -1.00 16.03
C SER A 172 14.09 -1.01 14.51
N VAL A 173 12.84 -1.05 14.07
CA VAL A 173 12.45 -1.12 12.66
C VAL A 173 12.02 0.26 12.16
N CYS A 174 12.70 0.76 11.14
CA CYS A 174 12.38 2.02 10.50
C CYS A 174 12.03 1.79 9.02
N MET A 175 10.89 2.31 8.60
CA MET A 175 10.47 2.32 7.20
C MET A 175 10.66 3.70 6.57
N TYR A 176 11.18 3.73 5.36
CA TYR A 176 11.42 4.98 4.64
C TYR A 176 11.31 4.77 3.13
N GLN A 177 11.14 5.85 2.39
CA GLN A 177 11.03 5.82 0.94
C GLN A 177 12.26 6.48 0.30
N VAL A 178 12.87 5.79 -0.68
CA VAL A 178 13.99 6.31 -1.48
C VAL A 178 13.66 6.12 -2.95
N ASN A 179 13.60 7.22 -3.70
CA ASN A 179 13.31 7.20 -5.15
C ASN A 179 12.00 6.43 -5.50
N GLY A 180 10.97 6.60 -4.68
CA GLY A 180 9.69 5.90 -4.86
C GLY A 180 9.66 4.44 -4.38
N LEU A 181 10.81 3.88 -4.01
CA LEU A 181 10.90 2.52 -3.49
C LEU A 181 10.85 2.53 -1.96
N MET A 182 10.07 1.62 -1.41
CA MET A 182 10.02 1.39 0.03
C MET A 182 11.26 0.62 0.49
N LYS A 183 11.81 1.03 1.62
CA LYS A 183 12.95 0.39 2.29
C LYS A 183 12.63 0.16 3.75
N LEU A 184 13.11 -0.96 4.27
CA LEU A 184 13.10 -1.28 5.68
C LEU A 184 14.55 -1.29 6.18
N ARG A 185 14.76 -0.71 7.34
CA ARG A 185 16.06 -0.71 8.03
C ARG A 185 15.85 -1.17 9.47
N ILE A 186 16.65 -2.13 9.89
CA ILE A 186 16.77 -2.47 11.30
C ILE A 186 17.95 -1.68 11.88
N LYS A 187 17.70 -0.93 12.95
CA LYS A 187 18.77 -0.26 13.69
C LYS A 187 19.55 -1.32 14.48
N PRO A 188 20.89 -1.25 14.54
CA PRO A 188 21.63 -2.12 15.43
C PRO A 188 21.19 -1.86 16.88
N ALA A 189 21.05 -2.93 17.66
CA ALA A 189 20.84 -2.80 19.11
C ALA A 189 22.03 -2.02 19.68
N ILE A 190 21.75 -0.95 20.42
CA ILE A 190 22.74 -0.15 21.12
C ILE A 190 23.18 -0.90 22.38
#